data_f41c1d8c8ff8c525a06b4a83a00636e7
#
_entry.id   f41c1d8c8ff8c525a06b4a83a00636e7
#
_cell.length_a   1.000
_cell.length_b   1.000
_cell.length_c   1.000
_cell.angle_alpha   90.00
_cell.angle_beta   90.00
_cell.angle_gamma   90.00
#
_symmetry.space_group_name_H-M   'P 1'
#
loop_
_entity.id
_entity.type
_entity.pdbx_description
1 polymer ?
#
loop_
_entity_poly.entity_id
_entity_poly.type
_entity_poly.pdbx_seq_one_letter_code
_entity_poly.pdbx_strand_id
1 'polypeptide(L)'
;MYRAFDSYSARVLYNVSRATQPVPIDGNPVVPGQGPAVDPASESVAVPDAVVDAGKRVRVVPDSFYLCHLEVTHLLERSFERADEALRYGRAAVAMGPSCAMGYRVLGRAYMLQGDMGRAFDVLRAGLRVSLQPTDIALMYYQLGYVMWKRGSADAGVACYLKAVEASPSIAMQATAELRELVAETGASIPPAGGVEAALAAEGIPCAPASETLDVIDAALSAACDAGLANVARSLLATRLRHRPDDALMGVLRSFGEPA
;
A
#
# COMPACT_ATOMS: atom_id res chain seq x y z
N MET A 1 2.00 -9.58 -16.87
CA MET A 1 0.83 -10.47 -16.61
C MET A 1 0.50 -10.36 -15.12
N TYR A 2 -0.34 -9.41 -14.74
CA TYR A 2 -0.77 -9.23 -13.35
C TYR A 2 -1.78 -10.31 -13.02
N ARG A 3 -1.45 -11.22 -12.10
CA ARG A 3 -2.45 -12.09 -11.50
C ARG A 3 -3.38 -11.19 -10.69
N ALA A 4 -4.67 -11.28 -10.96
CA ALA A 4 -5.70 -10.65 -10.17
C ALA A 4 -5.44 -10.98 -8.69
N PHE A 5 -5.23 -9.95 -7.87
CA PHE A 5 -5.26 -10.08 -6.44
C PHE A 5 -6.59 -10.70 -6.07
N ASP A 6 -6.54 -11.69 -5.18
CA ASP A 6 -7.74 -12.30 -4.64
C ASP A 6 -8.63 -11.15 -4.11
N SER A 7 -9.65 -10.82 -4.90
CA SER A 7 -10.50 -9.63 -4.71
C SER A 7 -11.16 -9.61 -3.32
N TYR A 8 -11.18 -10.76 -2.66
CA TYR A 8 -11.76 -10.96 -1.35
C TYR A 8 -10.86 -10.40 -0.21
N SER A 9 -9.56 -10.62 -0.27
CA SER A 9 -8.61 -10.12 0.76
C SER A 9 -8.53 -8.60 0.74
N ALA A 10 -8.59 -7.98 -0.45
CA ALA A 10 -8.66 -6.53 -0.60
C ALA A 10 -9.96 -5.94 -0.03
N ARG A 11 -11.09 -6.66 -0.18
CA ARG A 11 -12.41 -6.25 0.36
C ARG A 11 -12.48 -6.31 1.87
N VAL A 12 -11.89 -7.33 2.51
CA VAL A 12 -11.86 -7.44 3.98
C VAL A 12 -11.00 -6.32 4.58
N LEU A 13 -9.82 -6.05 4.02
CA LEU A 13 -8.97 -4.94 4.46
C LEU A 13 -9.63 -3.58 4.24
N TYR A 14 -10.37 -3.38 3.16
CA TYR A 14 -11.14 -2.17 2.90
C TYR A 14 -12.23 -1.92 3.96
N ASN A 15 -12.94 -2.96 4.39
CA ASN A 15 -13.97 -2.84 5.42
C ASN A 15 -13.40 -2.62 6.82
N VAL A 16 -12.24 -3.18 7.13
CA VAL A 16 -11.54 -2.96 8.40
C VAL A 16 -10.93 -1.55 8.46
N SER A 17 -10.39 -1.03 7.36
CA SER A 17 -9.79 0.31 7.33
C SER A 17 -10.82 1.45 7.46
N ARG A 18 -12.10 1.21 7.20
CA ARG A 18 -13.16 2.18 7.45
C ARG A 18 -13.45 2.43 8.93
N ALA A 19 -12.99 1.56 9.82
CA ALA A 19 -13.06 1.76 11.26
C ALA A 19 -12.00 2.77 11.78
N THR A 20 -10.91 2.96 11.02
CA THR A 20 -9.92 4.00 11.26
C THR A 20 -10.23 5.19 10.36
N GLN A 21 -10.47 6.36 10.93
CA GLN A 21 -10.75 7.58 10.15
C GLN A 21 -9.63 7.84 9.14
N PRO A 22 -9.96 8.16 7.87
CA PRO A 22 -8.94 8.52 6.90
C PRO A 22 -8.20 9.76 7.38
N VAL A 23 -6.87 9.69 7.41
CA VAL A 23 -6.02 10.86 7.65
C VAL A 23 -6.20 11.81 6.46
N PRO A 24 -6.64 13.06 6.66
CA PRO A 24 -6.78 14.02 5.56
C PRO A 24 -5.40 14.28 4.94
N ILE A 25 -5.28 14.03 3.64
CA ILE A 25 -4.03 14.28 2.92
C ILE A 25 -3.85 15.79 2.62
N ASP A 26 -4.94 16.57 2.59
CA ASP A 26 -4.91 18.01 2.22
C ASP A 26 -5.89 18.89 3.03
N GLY A 27 -6.23 18.59 4.26
CA GLY A 27 -7.10 19.47 5.07
C GLY A 27 -8.50 19.75 4.51
N ASN A 28 -8.88 19.14 3.38
CA ASN A 28 -10.20 19.28 2.78
C ASN A 28 -11.07 18.08 3.18
N PRO A 29 -12.26 18.30 3.72
CA PRO A 29 -13.19 17.21 4.03
C PRO A 29 -13.59 16.52 2.71
N VAL A 30 -13.39 15.20 2.63
CA VAL A 30 -13.94 14.39 1.55
C VAL A 30 -15.46 14.44 1.67
N VAL A 31 -16.12 15.17 0.77
CA VAL A 31 -17.57 15.20 0.69
C VAL A 31 -18.06 13.89 0.07
N PRO A 32 -18.79 13.03 0.81
CA PRO A 32 -19.37 11.83 0.21
C PRO A 32 -20.54 12.23 -0.68
N GLY A 33 -20.46 11.95 -1.99
CA GLY A 33 -21.70 11.87 -2.75
C GLY A 33 -21.82 12.62 -4.08
N GLN A 34 -20.74 12.94 -4.77
CA GLN A 34 -20.83 13.43 -6.16
C GLN A 34 -19.99 12.59 -7.13
N GLY A 35 -20.46 11.38 -7.40
CA GLY A 35 -20.03 10.58 -8.55
C GLY A 35 -21.23 10.29 -9.43
N PRO A 36 -21.04 10.06 -10.74
CA PRO A 36 -22.15 9.79 -11.65
C PRO A 36 -22.96 8.56 -11.18
N ALA A 37 -24.27 8.63 -11.32
CA ALA A 37 -25.21 7.56 -10.99
C ALA A 37 -24.87 6.32 -11.81
N VAL A 38 -24.56 5.21 -11.14
CA VAL A 38 -24.34 3.90 -11.76
C VAL A 38 -25.61 3.08 -11.57
N ASP A 39 -26.07 2.48 -12.67
CA ASP A 39 -27.26 1.62 -12.78
C ASP A 39 -27.23 0.49 -11.73
N PRO A 40 -28.30 0.30 -10.92
CA PRO A 40 -28.31 -0.68 -9.83
C PRO A 40 -28.43 -2.14 -10.27
N ALA A 41 -28.41 -2.46 -11.56
CA ALA A 41 -28.67 -3.79 -12.09
C ALA A 41 -27.43 -4.71 -12.26
N SER A 42 -26.21 -4.26 -11.93
CA SER A 42 -25.02 -5.10 -12.05
C SER A 42 -24.70 -5.83 -10.75
N GLU A 43 -24.95 -7.13 -10.76
CA GLU A 43 -24.48 -8.20 -9.87
C GLU A 43 -24.14 -7.81 -8.42
N SER A 44 -25.12 -7.95 -7.54
CA SER A 44 -24.92 -7.95 -6.09
C SER A 44 -24.22 -9.25 -5.68
N VAL A 45 -22.90 -9.22 -5.51
CA VAL A 45 -22.22 -10.26 -4.75
C VAL A 45 -22.63 -10.10 -3.30
N ALA A 46 -23.37 -11.07 -2.77
CA ALA A 46 -23.80 -11.09 -1.38
C ALA A 46 -22.56 -11.10 -0.47
N VAL A 47 -22.38 -10.03 0.30
CA VAL A 47 -21.40 -9.99 1.40
C VAL A 47 -22.07 -10.69 2.59
N PRO A 48 -21.41 -11.65 3.27
CA PRO A 48 -21.98 -12.30 4.45
C PRO A 48 -22.41 -11.25 5.48
N ASP A 49 -23.63 -11.37 6.01
CA ASP A 49 -24.22 -10.42 6.98
C ASP A 49 -23.39 -10.18 8.25
N ALA A 50 -22.49 -11.10 8.58
CA ALA A 50 -21.61 -11.03 9.75
C ALA A 50 -20.54 -9.91 9.70
N VAL A 51 -20.32 -9.28 8.53
CA VAL A 51 -19.34 -8.19 8.35
C VAL A 51 -20.02 -6.82 8.36
N VAL A 52 -21.33 -6.77 8.45
CA VAL A 52 -22.10 -5.53 8.37
C VAL A 52 -22.48 -5.08 9.76
N ASP A 53 -21.88 -3.98 10.22
CA ASP A 53 -22.30 -3.26 11.43
C ASP A 53 -23.80 -2.90 11.28
N ALA A 54 -24.64 -3.32 12.23
CA ALA A 54 -26.07 -3.13 12.17
C ALA A 54 -26.41 -1.66 11.89
N GLY A 55 -27.01 -1.37 10.73
CA GLY A 55 -27.41 -0.02 10.32
C GLY A 55 -26.52 0.67 9.27
N LYS A 56 -25.36 0.11 8.90
CA LYS A 56 -24.54 0.65 7.82
C LYS A 56 -24.84 -0.08 6.49
N ARG A 57 -25.15 0.67 5.44
CA ARG A 57 -25.27 0.10 4.10
C ARG A 57 -23.88 -0.08 3.51
N VAL A 58 -23.47 -1.30 3.25
CA VAL A 58 -22.24 -1.61 2.51
C VAL A 58 -22.54 -1.46 1.03
N ARG A 59 -21.83 -0.54 0.36
CA ARG A 59 -21.85 -0.41 -1.09
C ARG A 59 -20.62 -1.08 -1.66
N VAL A 60 -20.80 -2.14 -2.41
CA VAL A 60 -19.71 -2.79 -3.15
C VAL A 60 -19.42 -1.94 -4.38
N VAL A 61 -18.21 -1.42 -4.48
CA VAL A 61 -17.71 -0.76 -5.68
C VAL A 61 -16.91 -1.80 -6.46
N PRO A 62 -17.21 -2.04 -7.76
CA PRO A 62 -16.43 -2.97 -8.56
C PRO A 62 -14.93 -2.60 -8.57
N ASP A 63 -14.04 -3.59 -8.46
CA ASP A 63 -12.59 -3.39 -8.50
C ASP A 63 -12.14 -2.68 -9.78
N SER A 64 -12.89 -2.84 -10.87
CA SER A 64 -12.67 -2.15 -12.14
C SER A 64 -12.64 -0.63 -12.01
N PHE A 65 -13.43 -0.03 -11.13
CA PHE A 65 -13.39 1.41 -10.90
C PHE A 65 -12.05 1.86 -10.31
N TYR A 66 -11.56 1.15 -9.31
CA TYR A 66 -10.26 1.41 -8.71
C TYR A 66 -9.14 1.22 -9.75
N LEU A 67 -9.15 0.09 -10.48
CA LEU A 67 -8.16 -0.22 -11.50
C LEU A 67 -8.17 0.81 -12.64
N CYS A 68 -9.34 1.25 -13.12
CA CYS A 68 -9.43 2.32 -14.11
C CYS A 68 -8.78 3.62 -13.64
N HIS A 69 -8.98 4.01 -12.38
CA HIS A 69 -8.35 5.22 -11.86
C HIS A 69 -6.83 5.08 -11.79
N LEU A 70 -6.31 3.90 -11.41
CA LEU A 70 -4.88 3.63 -11.42
C LEU A 70 -4.30 3.72 -12.84
N GLU A 71 -4.92 3.05 -13.81
CA GLU A 71 -4.45 3.01 -15.19
C GLU A 71 -4.52 4.40 -15.84
N VAL A 72 -5.61 5.14 -15.62
CA VAL A 72 -5.73 6.50 -16.13
C VAL A 72 -4.65 7.40 -15.51
N THR A 73 -4.38 7.28 -14.21
CA THR A 73 -3.29 8.03 -13.57
C THR A 73 -1.95 7.68 -14.22
N HIS A 74 -1.68 6.40 -14.43
CA HIS A 74 -0.43 5.92 -15.04
C HIS A 74 -0.26 6.38 -16.49
N LEU A 75 -1.33 6.43 -17.27
CA LEU A 75 -1.31 6.94 -18.63
C LEU A 75 -1.09 8.45 -18.68
N LEU A 76 -1.74 9.19 -17.78
CA LEU A 76 -1.68 10.65 -17.73
C LEU A 76 -0.38 11.19 -17.13
N GLU A 77 0.26 10.46 -16.22
CA GLU A 77 1.51 10.89 -15.61
C GLU A 77 2.63 11.17 -16.63
N ARG A 78 2.54 10.58 -17.83
CA ARG A 78 3.50 10.79 -18.92
C ARG A 78 3.27 12.08 -19.70
N SER A 79 2.17 12.78 -19.46
CA SER A 79 1.83 14.04 -20.14
C SER A 79 1.87 15.18 -19.16
N PHE A 80 2.83 16.10 -19.33
CA PHE A 80 2.93 17.31 -18.51
C PHE A 80 1.67 18.18 -18.59
N GLU A 81 1.02 18.24 -19.75
CA GLU A 81 -0.19 19.03 -19.97
C GLU A 81 -1.41 18.49 -19.18
N ARG A 82 -1.37 17.22 -18.77
CA ARG A 82 -2.48 16.54 -18.06
C ARG A 82 -2.10 16.15 -16.63
N ALA A 83 -1.08 16.75 -16.07
CA ALA A 83 -0.57 16.44 -14.75
C ALA A 83 -1.63 16.60 -13.66
N ASP A 84 -2.46 17.66 -13.71
CA ASP A 84 -3.56 17.85 -12.74
C ASP A 84 -4.63 16.76 -12.83
N GLU A 85 -4.91 16.28 -14.04
CA GLU A 85 -5.84 15.15 -14.21
C GLU A 85 -5.25 13.87 -13.61
N ALA A 86 -3.95 13.59 -13.81
CA ALA A 86 -3.28 12.46 -13.21
C ALA A 86 -3.41 12.49 -11.68
N LEU A 87 -3.18 13.64 -11.06
CA LEU A 87 -3.35 13.81 -9.62
C LEU A 87 -4.80 13.59 -9.18
N ARG A 88 -5.78 14.08 -9.94
CA ARG A 88 -7.19 13.90 -9.62
C ARG A 88 -7.57 12.41 -9.58
N TYR A 89 -7.18 11.65 -10.60
CA TYR A 89 -7.44 10.21 -10.66
C TYR A 89 -6.67 9.44 -9.59
N GLY A 90 -5.40 9.78 -9.35
CA GLY A 90 -4.59 9.17 -8.30
C GLY A 90 -5.18 9.38 -6.89
N ARG A 91 -5.63 10.60 -6.58
CA ARG A 91 -6.34 10.89 -5.31
C ARG A 91 -7.64 10.11 -5.18
N ALA A 92 -8.40 9.98 -6.27
CA ALA A 92 -9.62 9.18 -6.28
C ALA A 92 -9.32 7.69 -6.04
N ALA A 93 -8.25 7.16 -6.63
CA ALA A 93 -7.81 5.78 -6.38
C ALA A 93 -7.47 5.56 -4.90
N VAL A 94 -6.69 6.45 -4.29
CA VAL A 94 -6.38 6.36 -2.84
C VAL A 94 -7.65 6.46 -1.99
N ALA A 95 -8.60 7.34 -2.33
CA ALA A 95 -9.84 7.47 -1.59
C ALA A 95 -10.74 6.23 -1.70
N MET A 96 -10.73 5.54 -2.85
CA MET A 96 -11.47 4.30 -3.06
C MET A 96 -10.81 3.09 -2.40
N GLY A 97 -9.46 3.05 -2.37
CA GLY A 97 -8.70 1.94 -1.81
C GLY A 97 -7.63 2.41 -0.81
N PRO A 98 -8.02 2.98 0.35
CA PRO A 98 -7.06 3.56 1.31
C PRO A 98 -6.12 2.53 1.96
N SER A 99 -6.41 1.25 1.85
CA SER A 99 -5.53 0.15 2.26
C SER A 99 -4.73 -0.47 1.11
N CYS A 100 -4.86 0.05 -0.11
CA CYS A 100 -4.18 -0.46 -1.30
C CYS A 100 -2.91 0.35 -1.58
N ALA A 101 -1.75 -0.23 -1.36
CA ALA A 101 -0.45 0.40 -1.57
C ALA A 101 -0.25 0.97 -2.99
N MET A 102 -0.81 0.31 -4.00
CA MET A 102 -0.66 0.70 -5.40
C MET A 102 -1.20 2.10 -5.70
N GLY A 103 -2.33 2.52 -5.09
CA GLY A 103 -2.89 3.87 -5.24
C GLY A 103 -1.92 4.95 -4.78
N TYR A 104 -1.31 4.75 -3.61
CA TYR A 104 -0.31 5.68 -3.07
C TYR A 104 0.94 5.73 -3.94
N ARG A 105 1.40 4.58 -4.44
CA ARG A 105 2.57 4.49 -5.32
C ARG A 105 2.38 5.29 -6.60
N VAL A 106 1.24 5.11 -7.27
CA VAL A 106 0.94 5.79 -8.53
C VAL A 106 0.75 7.30 -8.29
N LEU A 107 0.04 7.69 -7.23
CA LEU A 107 -0.13 9.09 -6.85
C LEU A 107 1.20 9.75 -6.44
N GLY A 108 2.03 9.05 -5.66
CA GLY A 108 3.37 9.52 -5.29
C GLY A 108 4.23 9.79 -6.52
N ARG A 109 4.23 8.88 -7.49
CA ARG A 109 4.93 9.06 -8.76
C ARG A 109 4.40 10.26 -9.56
N ALA A 110 3.09 10.47 -9.60
CA ALA A 110 2.51 11.63 -10.26
C ALA A 110 3.00 12.95 -9.64
N TYR A 111 3.10 13.02 -8.30
CA TYR A 111 3.71 14.19 -7.64
C TYR A 111 5.20 14.34 -7.94
N MET A 112 5.97 13.23 -7.96
CA MET A 112 7.39 13.27 -8.34
C MET A 112 7.61 13.86 -9.73
N LEU A 113 6.79 13.47 -10.71
CA LEU A 113 6.87 13.95 -12.08
C LEU A 113 6.50 15.42 -12.21
N GLN A 114 5.70 15.97 -11.29
CA GLN A 114 5.42 17.41 -11.20
C GLN A 114 6.47 18.17 -10.38
N GLY A 115 7.48 17.51 -9.85
CA GLY A 115 8.51 18.12 -9.00
C GLY A 115 8.05 18.41 -7.57
N ASP A 116 6.84 18.01 -7.17
CA ASP A 116 6.34 18.17 -5.79
C ASP A 116 6.83 17.03 -4.90
N MET A 117 8.12 17.11 -4.52
CA MET A 117 8.75 16.09 -3.68
C MET A 117 8.20 16.08 -2.25
N GLY A 118 7.60 17.18 -1.78
CA GLY A 118 6.96 17.26 -0.47
C GLY A 118 5.72 16.37 -0.40
N ARG A 119 4.78 16.57 -1.30
CA ARG A 119 3.56 15.75 -1.38
C ARG A 119 3.87 14.32 -1.80
N ALA A 120 4.83 14.09 -2.69
CA ALA A 120 5.30 12.74 -3.03
C ALA A 120 5.76 11.99 -1.79
N PHE A 121 6.56 12.62 -0.93
CA PHE A 121 7.01 12.06 0.34
C PHE A 121 5.84 11.64 1.24
N ASP A 122 4.89 12.56 1.49
CA ASP A 122 3.77 12.28 2.38
C ASP A 122 2.91 11.12 1.89
N VAL A 123 2.63 11.09 0.59
CA VAL A 123 1.82 10.04 -0.04
C VAL A 123 2.53 8.69 0.00
N LEU A 124 3.81 8.64 -0.38
CA LEU A 124 4.58 7.40 -0.38
C LEU A 124 4.80 6.85 1.03
N ARG A 125 5.05 7.73 2.01
CA ARG A 125 5.15 7.37 3.41
C ARG A 125 3.84 6.79 3.95
N ALA A 126 2.69 7.36 3.58
CA ALA A 126 1.38 6.82 3.94
C ALA A 126 1.14 5.46 3.28
N GLY A 127 1.50 5.31 2.00
CA GLY A 127 1.41 4.05 1.26
C GLY A 127 2.28 2.94 1.86
N LEU A 128 3.48 3.30 2.36
CA LEU A 128 4.38 2.34 3.00
C LEU A 128 3.77 1.73 4.27
N ARG A 129 2.99 2.50 5.03
CA ARG A 129 2.29 2.01 6.23
C ARG A 129 1.27 0.92 5.94
N VAL A 130 0.64 0.94 4.75
CA VAL A 130 -0.36 -0.07 4.35
C VAL A 130 0.22 -1.15 3.45
N SER A 131 1.51 -1.08 3.15
CA SER A 131 2.18 -2.05 2.26
C SER A 131 2.49 -3.35 2.98
N LEU A 132 2.04 -4.46 2.40
CA LEU A 132 2.23 -5.82 2.92
C LEU A 132 2.96 -6.73 1.93
N GLN A 133 2.84 -6.46 0.64
CA GLN A 133 3.51 -7.26 -0.36
C GLN A 133 4.97 -6.81 -0.53
N PRO A 134 5.93 -7.74 -0.57
CA PRO A 134 7.35 -7.40 -0.71
C PRO A 134 7.65 -6.49 -1.91
N THR A 135 6.96 -6.72 -3.04
CA THR A 135 7.13 -5.89 -4.23
C THR A 135 6.62 -4.47 -4.03
N ASP A 136 5.46 -4.29 -3.35
CA ASP A 136 4.92 -2.96 -3.07
C ASP A 136 5.83 -2.22 -2.09
N ILE A 137 6.30 -2.89 -1.04
CA ILE A 137 7.26 -2.33 -0.08
C ILE A 137 8.53 -1.88 -0.81
N ALA A 138 9.08 -2.73 -1.68
CA ALA A 138 10.29 -2.41 -2.44
C ALA A 138 10.08 -1.18 -3.35
N LEU A 139 8.96 -1.11 -4.07
CA LEU A 139 8.65 0.01 -4.97
C LEU A 139 8.40 1.31 -4.21
N MET A 140 7.78 1.26 -3.03
CA MET A 140 7.61 2.42 -2.17
C MET A 140 8.96 2.96 -1.68
N TYR A 141 9.81 2.09 -1.15
CA TYR A 141 11.15 2.50 -0.73
C TYR A 141 11.98 3.01 -1.90
N TYR A 142 11.89 2.38 -3.07
CA TYR A 142 12.59 2.84 -4.26
C TYR A 142 12.20 4.28 -4.64
N GLN A 143 10.91 4.59 -4.68
CA GLN A 143 10.43 5.95 -4.97
C GLN A 143 10.79 6.93 -3.84
N LEU A 144 10.68 6.51 -2.58
CA LEU A 144 11.13 7.33 -1.44
C LEU A 144 12.63 7.61 -1.50
N GLY A 145 13.44 6.66 -1.95
CA GLY A 145 14.87 6.87 -2.16
C GLY A 145 15.17 8.05 -3.07
N TYR A 146 14.50 8.10 -4.23
CA TYR A 146 14.60 9.23 -5.14
C TYR A 146 14.09 10.55 -4.53
N VAL A 147 12.93 10.51 -3.87
CA VAL A 147 12.34 11.68 -3.22
C VAL A 147 13.27 12.25 -2.15
N MET A 148 13.85 11.40 -1.29
CA MET A 148 14.78 11.84 -0.24
C MET A 148 16.07 12.41 -0.84
N TRP A 149 16.60 11.79 -1.88
CA TRP A 149 17.74 12.32 -2.62
C TRP A 149 17.47 13.74 -3.14
N LYS A 150 16.35 13.94 -3.84
CA LYS A 150 15.99 15.26 -4.42
C LYS A 150 15.59 16.31 -3.38
N ARG A 151 15.24 15.89 -2.16
CA ARG A 151 15.04 16.77 -1.00
C ARG A 151 16.33 17.11 -0.23
N GLY A 152 17.46 16.51 -0.61
CA GLY A 152 18.77 16.73 0.03
C GLY A 152 19.02 15.86 1.26
N SER A 153 18.13 14.91 1.59
CA SER A 153 18.32 13.95 2.69
C SER A 153 18.99 12.67 2.17
N ALA A 154 20.24 12.78 1.79
CA ALA A 154 20.99 11.71 1.10
C ALA A 154 21.07 10.42 1.92
N ASP A 155 21.31 10.49 3.24
CA ASP A 155 21.39 9.32 4.10
C ASP A 155 20.08 8.53 4.16
N ALA A 156 18.95 9.22 4.23
CA ALA A 156 17.64 8.59 4.15
C ALA A 156 17.37 8.02 2.75
N GLY A 157 17.83 8.68 1.69
CA GLY A 157 17.80 8.16 0.32
C GLY A 157 18.54 6.84 0.18
N VAL A 158 19.78 6.76 0.70
CA VAL A 158 20.58 5.53 0.78
C VAL A 158 19.83 4.44 1.53
N ALA A 159 19.29 4.76 2.72
CA ALA A 159 18.55 3.81 3.54
C ALA A 159 17.30 3.26 2.81
N CYS A 160 16.56 4.11 2.11
CA CYS A 160 15.41 3.70 1.30
C CYS A 160 15.81 2.75 0.16
N TYR A 161 16.87 3.05 -0.59
CA TYR A 161 17.31 2.15 -1.67
C TYR A 161 17.78 0.80 -1.12
N LEU A 162 18.49 0.78 0.02
CA LEU A 162 18.90 -0.47 0.67
C LEU A 162 17.69 -1.31 1.08
N LYS A 163 16.65 -0.68 1.67
CA LYS A 163 15.40 -1.37 2.01
C LYS A 163 14.63 -1.85 0.77
N ALA A 164 14.70 -1.13 -0.34
CA ALA A 164 14.10 -1.59 -1.59
C ALA A 164 14.78 -2.86 -2.12
N VAL A 165 16.11 -2.93 -2.06
CA VAL A 165 16.89 -4.12 -2.45
C VAL A 165 16.58 -5.30 -1.53
N GLU A 166 16.50 -5.07 -0.21
CA GLU A 166 16.18 -6.09 0.79
C GLU A 166 14.78 -6.66 0.57
N ALA A 167 13.79 -5.80 0.28
CA ALA A 167 12.40 -6.20 0.21
C ALA A 167 12.06 -7.04 -1.02
N SER A 168 12.68 -6.78 -2.19
CA SER A 168 12.37 -7.56 -3.40
C SER A 168 13.51 -7.62 -4.42
N PRO A 169 13.90 -8.84 -4.85
CA PRO A 169 14.89 -9.01 -5.92
C PRO A 169 14.49 -8.36 -7.25
N SER A 170 13.18 -8.19 -7.50
CA SER A 170 12.68 -7.64 -8.77
C SER A 170 13.08 -6.18 -9.00
N ILE A 171 13.35 -5.43 -7.94
CA ILE A 171 13.75 -4.02 -8.02
C ILE A 171 15.23 -3.80 -7.69
N ALA A 172 15.93 -4.85 -7.23
CA ALA A 172 17.28 -4.74 -6.70
C ALA A 172 18.28 -4.12 -7.71
N MET A 173 18.21 -4.49 -8.97
CA MET A 173 19.11 -3.96 -10.01
C MET A 173 18.92 -2.45 -10.19
N GLN A 174 17.67 -1.99 -10.30
CA GLN A 174 17.35 -0.57 -10.47
C GLN A 174 17.71 0.24 -9.22
N ALA A 175 17.30 -0.26 -8.05
CA ALA A 175 17.59 0.41 -6.78
C ALA A 175 19.11 0.52 -6.52
N THR A 176 19.88 -0.51 -6.87
CA THR A 176 21.35 -0.47 -6.75
C THR A 176 22.00 0.53 -7.72
N ALA A 177 21.46 0.65 -8.94
CA ALA A 177 21.97 1.61 -9.91
C ALA A 177 21.77 3.05 -9.40
N GLU A 178 20.55 3.41 -8.98
CA GLU A 178 20.25 4.73 -8.47
C GLU A 178 20.98 5.01 -7.12
N LEU A 179 21.13 4.01 -6.26
CA LEU A 179 21.95 4.13 -5.05
C LEU A 179 23.38 4.55 -5.38
N ARG A 180 23.99 3.94 -6.40
CA ARG A 180 25.35 4.32 -6.83
C ARG A 180 25.41 5.74 -7.35
N GLU A 181 24.42 6.18 -8.12
CA GLU A 181 24.33 7.55 -8.61
C GLU A 181 24.21 8.54 -7.45
N LEU A 182 23.30 8.25 -6.49
CA LEU A 182 23.13 9.07 -5.30
C LEU A 182 24.45 9.21 -4.52
N VAL A 183 25.14 8.10 -4.23
CA VAL A 183 26.41 8.10 -3.51
C VAL A 183 27.49 8.87 -4.29
N ALA A 184 27.55 8.71 -5.60
CA ALA A 184 28.51 9.43 -6.43
C ALA A 184 28.25 10.96 -6.48
N GLU A 185 26.98 11.37 -6.50
CA GLU A 185 26.59 12.78 -6.55
C GLU A 185 26.76 13.48 -5.20
N THR A 186 26.41 12.79 -4.10
CA THR A 186 26.31 13.43 -2.78
C THR A 186 27.48 13.14 -1.85
N GLY A 187 28.27 12.11 -2.14
CA GLY A 187 29.31 11.61 -1.23
C GLY A 187 28.76 10.88 0.00
N ALA A 188 27.45 10.58 0.04
CA ALA A 188 26.83 9.85 1.16
C ALA A 188 27.47 8.48 1.35
N SER A 189 27.56 8.03 2.59
CA SER A 189 28.11 6.73 2.93
C SER A 189 27.02 5.67 3.12
N ILE A 190 27.35 4.41 2.84
CA ILE A 190 26.46 3.30 3.18
C ILE A 190 26.50 3.11 4.70
N PRO A 191 25.35 3.18 5.39
CA PRO A 191 25.32 3.08 6.84
C PRO A 191 25.71 1.67 7.33
N PRO A 192 26.30 1.56 8.53
CA PRO A 192 26.57 0.26 9.15
C PRO A 192 25.24 -0.44 9.53
N ALA A 193 25.36 -1.70 9.98
CA ALA A 193 24.21 -2.46 10.47
C ALA A 193 23.46 -1.67 11.57
N GLY A 194 22.14 -1.55 11.45
CA GLY A 194 21.28 -0.74 12.32
C GLY A 194 21.22 0.76 11.97
N GLY A 195 22.12 1.28 11.15
CA GLY A 195 22.11 2.67 10.71
C GLY A 195 21.00 2.98 9.69
N VAL A 196 20.55 1.96 8.95
CA VAL A 196 19.47 2.09 7.98
C VAL A 196 18.16 2.50 8.67
N GLU A 197 17.78 1.78 9.71
CA GLU A 197 16.57 2.04 10.49
C GLU A 197 16.63 3.41 11.18
N ALA A 198 17.80 3.78 11.70
CA ALA A 198 18.00 5.09 12.31
C ALA A 198 17.85 6.24 11.30
N ALA A 199 18.38 6.09 10.08
CA ALA A 199 18.24 7.08 9.02
C ALA A 199 16.78 7.22 8.57
N LEU A 200 16.03 6.12 8.45
CA LEU A 200 14.60 6.15 8.13
C LEU A 200 13.80 6.84 9.25
N ALA A 201 14.09 6.48 10.50
CA ALA A 201 13.37 7.03 11.67
C ALA A 201 13.59 8.54 11.80
N ALA A 202 14.79 9.06 11.50
CA ALA A 202 15.09 10.49 11.53
C ALA A 202 14.17 11.31 10.61
N GLU A 203 13.73 10.73 9.49
CA GLU A 203 12.81 11.35 8.54
C GLU A 203 11.34 10.91 8.75
N GLY A 204 11.06 10.12 9.77
CA GLY A 204 9.73 9.59 10.06
C GLY A 204 9.22 8.60 9.00
N ILE A 205 10.13 7.93 8.28
CA ILE A 205 9.81 6.88 7.32
C ILE A 205 9.64 5.57 8.10
N PRO A 206 8.46 4.91 8.03
CA PRO A 206 8.23 3.67 8.77
C PRO A 206 9.02 2.50 8.19
N CYS A 207 9.42 1.56 9.05
CA CYS A 207 9.87 0.25 8.60
C CYS A 207 8.64 -0.58 8.20
N ALA A 208 8.61 -1.04 6.95
CA ALA A 208 7.50 -1.84 6.43
C ALA A 208 7.82 -3.35 6.51
N PRO A 209 6.80 -4.18 6.78
CA PRO A 209 5.43 -3.78 7.09
C PRO A 209 5.32 -3.08 8.45
N ALA A 210 4.47 -2.07 8.55
CA ALA A 210 4.25 -1.36 9.80
C ALA A 210 3.62 -2.29 10.86
N SER A 211 4.05 -2.17 12.12
CA SER A 211 3.54 -3.01 13.23
C SER A 211 2.03 -2.87 13.38
N GLU A 212 1.52 -1.64 13.28
CA GLU A 212 0.09 -1.34 13.38
C GLU A 212 -0.73 -2.06 12.30
N THR A 213 -0.19 -2.19 11.10
CA THR A 213 -0.84 -2.91 10.01
C THR A 213 -0.86 -4.42 10.27
N LEU A 214 0.20 -4.96 10.85
CA LEU A 214 0.23 -6.37 11.26
C LEU A 214 -0.74 -6.64 12.43
N ASP A 215 -0.88 -5.71 13.37
CA ASP A 215 -1.84 -5.82 14.47
C ASP A 215 -3.30 -5.80 13.96
N VAL A 216 -3.59 -5.00 12.92
CA VAL A 216 -4.89 -5.04 12.22
C VAL A 216 -5.14 -6.40 11.56
N ILE A 217 -4.11 -7.01 10.96
CA ILE A 217 -4.23 -8.35 10.37
C ILE A 217 -4.50 -9.38 11.46
N ASP A 218 -3.80 -9.33 12.61
CA ASP A 218 -4.00 -10.25 13.72
C ASP A 218 -5.44 -10.11 14.27
N ALA A 219 -5.98 -8.90 14.42
CA ALA A 219 -7.36 -8.67 14.81
C ALA A 219 -8.39 -9.18 13.78
N ALA A 220 -8.13 -8.94 12.49
CA ALA A 220 -8.99 -9.42 11.41
C ALA A 220 -8.96 -10.96 11.31
N LEU A 221 -7.80 -11.58 11.54
CA LEU A 221 -7.67 -13.05 11.61
C LEU A 221 -8.52 -13.63 12.71
N SER A 222 -8.45 -13.08 13.94
CA SER A 222 -9.31 -13.50 15.05
C SER A 222 -10.79 -13.39 14.68
N ALA A 223 -11.22 -12.24 14.17
CA ALA A 223 -12.61 -12.02 13.78
C ALA A 223 -13.08 -12.99 12.68
N ALA A 224 -12.21 -13.31 11.72
CA ALA A 224 -12.53 -14.28 10.66
C ALA A 224 -12.67 -15.72 11.22
N CYS A 225 -11.84 -16.10 12.20
CA CYS A 225 -11.96 -17.38 12.88
C CYS A 225 -13.27 -17.47 13.68
N ASP A 226 -13.61 -16.43 14.44
CA ASP A 226 -14.83 -16.38 15.25
C ASP A 226 -16.10 -16.43 14.38
N ALA A 227 -16.04 -15.83 13.19
CA ALA A 227 -17.13 -15.85 12.21
C ALA A 227 -17.18 -17.14 11.36
N GLY A 228 -16.25 -18.09 11.54
CA GLY A 228 -16.19 -19.32 10.74
C GLY A 228 -15.77 -19.12 9.29
N LEU A 229 -15.14 -17.97 8.95
CA LEU A 229 -14.72 -17.61 7.59
C LEU A 229 -13.36 -18.24 7.25
N ALA A 230 -13.31 -19.57 7.12
CA ALA A 230 -12.08 -20.37 7.03
C ALA A 230 -11.14 -19.90 5.90
N ASN A 231 -11.66 -19.59 4.70
CA ASN A 231 -10.83 -19.14 3.59
C ASN A 231 -10.21 -17.74 3.83
N VAL A 232 -10.95 -16.86 4.50
CA VAL A 232 -10.45 -15.53 4.88
C VAL A 232 -9.38 -15.69 5.96
N ALA A 233 -9.66 -16.47 7.00
CA ALA A 233 -8.72 -16.76 8.08
C ALA A 233 -7.41 -17.34 7.52
N ARG A 234 -7.49 -18.31 6.62
CA ARG A 234 -6.32 -18.89 5.94
C ARG A 234 -5.49 -17.84 5.19
N SER A 235 -6.13 -16.97 4.44
CA SER A 235 -5.45 -15.92 3.67
C SER A 235 -4.76 -14.90 4.58
N LEU A 236 -5.44 -14.45 5.63
CA LEU A 236 -4.88 -13.54 6.63
C LEU A 236 -3.73 -14.19 7.41
N LEU A 237 -3.88 -15.46 7.80
CA LEU A 237 -2.84 -16.21 8.47
C LEU A 237 -1.59 -16.37 7.60
N ALA A 238 -1.75 -16.69 6.32
CA ALA A 238 -0.63 -16.77 5.38
C ALA A 238 0.10 -15.41 5.22
N THR A 239 -0.65 -14.32 5.20
CA THR A 239 -0.07 -12.97 5.14
C THR A 239 0.67 -12.63 6.43
N ARG A 240 0.08 -12.89 7.58
CA ARG A 240 0.68 -12.67 8.91
C ARG A 240 1.99 -13.44 9.05
N LEU A 241 1.99 -14.74 8.71
CA LEU A 241 3.15 -15.63 8.84
C LEU A 241 4.33 -15.26 7.92
N ARG A 242 4.05 -14.60 6.80
CA ARG A 242 5.11 -14.08 5.91
C ARG A 242 5.96 -13.01 6.61
N HIS A 243 5.37 -12.22 7.48
CA HIS A 243 6.02 -11.08 8.14
C HIS A 243 6.38 -11.32 9.60
N ARG A 244 5.61 -12.18 10.28
CA ARG A 244 5.88 -12.62 11.66
C ARG A 244 5.79 -14.15 11.70
N PRO A 245 6.87 -14.85 11.36
CA PRO A 245 6.91 -16.32 11.41
C PRO A 245 6.56 -16.86 12.82
N ASP A 246 5.79 -17.92 12.85
CA ASP A 246 5.36 -18.59 14.08
C ASP A 246 5.10 -20.07 13.76
N ASP A 247 5.88 -20.97 14.37
CA ASP A 247 5.84 -22.39 14.04
C ASP A 247 4.51 -23.07 14.40
N ALA A 248 3.87 -22.63 15.48
CA ALA A 248 2.57 -23.18 15.88
C ALA A 248 1.49 -22.78 14.87
N LEU A 249 1.45 -21.52 14.46
CA LEU A 249 0.52 -21.03 13.46
C LEU A 249 0.83 -21.55 12.05
N MET A 250 2.10 -21.85 11.74
CA MET A 250 2.46 -22.57 10.51
C MET A 250 1.86 -23.97 10.46
N GLY A 251 1.82 -24.67 11.61
CA GLY A 251 1.12 -25.95 11.74
C GLY A 251 -0.37 -25.82 11.44
N VAL A 252 -1.02 -24.81 11.98
CA VAL A 252 -2.43 -24.51 11.70
C VAL A 252 -2.65 -24.21 10.22
N LEU A 253 -1.79 -23.40 9.58
CA LEU A 253 -1.93 -23.08 8.16
C LEU A 253 -1.86 -24.34 7.28
N ARG A 254 -0.97 -25.29 7.61
CA ARG A 254 -0.86 -26.57 6.88
C ARG A 254 -2.13 -27.41 7.01
N SER A 255 -2.76 -27.44 8.17
CA SER A 255 -4.01 -28.20 8.39
C SER A 255 -5.18 -27.71 7.52
N PHE A 256 -5.20 -26.45 7.10
CA PHE A 256 -6.19 -25.94 6.14
C PHE A 256 -6.04 -26.50 4.70
N GLY A 257 -4.92 -27.12 4.38
CA GLY A 257 -4.62 -27.68 3.05
C GLY A 257 -4.79 -29.20 2.97
N GLU A 258 -4.98 -29.90 4.08
CA GLU A 258 -5.21 -31.34 4.12
C GLU A 258 -6.71 -31.59 3.89
N PRO A 259 -7.08 -32.40 2.86
CA PRO A 259 -8.47 -32.83 2.71
C PRO A 259 -8.86 -33.71 3.91
N ALA A 260 -10.03 -33.42 4.51
CA ALA A 260 -10.61 -34.20 5.59
C ALA A 260 -10.99 -35.60 5.14
#